data_695cc05cc534ba50ce80782ec9f46b0a
#
_entry.id   695cc05cc534ba50ce80782ec9f46b0a
#
_cell.length_a   1.000
_cell.length_b   1.000
_cell.length_c   1.000
_cell.angle_alpha   90.00
_cell.angle_beta   90.00
_cell.angle_gamma   90.00
#
_symmetry.space_group_name_H-M   'P 1'
#
loop_
_entity.id
_entity.type
_entity.pdbx_description
1 polymer ?
#
loop_
_entity_poly.entity_id
_entity_poly.type
_entity_poly.pdbx_seq_one_letter_code
_entity_poly.pdbx_strand_id
1 'polypeptide(L)'
;QRQMCIRDRAKAVCERLDSYQGEFCIESFDPFALIDVKKLRPEICRGQLSMNFEKDKAGLPWYKRFIAGNLLLNFLTVPDFIAYKFEDRSSYCLRSCVRVWGAQEVDWTIRTKEDMLACEAAGGIPIFERFDPEA
;
A
#
# COMPACT_ATOMS: atom_id res chain seq x y z
N GLN A 1 -23.16 -8.59 0.76
CA GLN A 1 -23.06 -7.86 2.06
C GLN A 1 -21.66 -7.27 2.31
N ARG A 2 -20.57 -8.04 2.14
CA ARG A 2 -19.21 -7.56 2.43
C ARG A 2 -18.76 -6.45 1.49
N GLN A 3 -19.08 -6.54 0.20
CA GLN A 3 -18.75 -5.50 -0.79
C GLN A 3 -19.56 -4.21 -0.59
N MET A 4 -20.83 -4.31 -0.20
CA MET A 4 -21.62 -3.11 0.18
C MET A 4 -20.97 -2.37 1.35
N CYS A 5 -20.58 -3.07 2.41
CA CYS A 5 -19.91 -2.44 3.55
C CYS A 5 -18.56 -1.78 3.21
N ILE A 6 -17.81 -2.31 2.23
CA ILE A 6 -16.53 -1.72 1.78
C ILE A 6 -16.81 -0.42 1.02
N ARG A 7 -17.74 -0.44 0.08
CA ARG A 7 -18.12 0.73 -0.71
C ARG A 7 -18.68 1.86 0.16
N ASP A 8 -19.53 1.53 1.14
CA ASP A 8 -20.08 2.52 2.07
C ASP A 8 -18.98 3.18 2.91
N ARG A 9 -17.99 2.40 3.34
CA ARG A 9 -16.81 2.94 4.05
C ARG A 9 -15.96 3.83 3.14
N ALA A 10 -15.67 3.40 1.92
CA ALA A 10 -14.93 4.21 0.95
C ALA A 10 -15.63 5.54 0.69
N LYS A 11 -16.98 5.52 0.53
CA LYS A 11 -17.79 6.71 0.36
C LYS A 11 -17.71 7.63 1.58
N ALA A 12 -17.91 7.10 2.79
CA ALA A 12 -17.84 7.89 4.02
C ALA A 12 -16.46 8.54 4.23
N VAL A 13 -15.38 7.82 3.90
CA VAL A 13 -14.01 8.37 3.94
C VAL A 13 -13.86 9.51 2.93
N CYS A 14 -14.27 9.32 1.68
CA CYS A 14 -14.20 10.36 0.66
C CYS A 14 -15.00 11.61 1.05
N GLU A 15 -16.24 11.44 1.54
CA GLU A 15 -17.07 12.55 2.01
C GLU A 15 -16.43 13.30 3.18
N ARG A 16 -15.77 12.59 4.10
CA ARG A 16 -15.07 13.22 5.22
C ARG A 16 -13.86 14.02 4.77
N LEU A 17 -13.17 13.55 3.75
CA LEU A 17 -11.99 14.21 3.19
C LEU A 17 -12.32 15.41 2.30
N ASP A 18 -13.56 15.56 1.82
CA ASP A 18 -13.97 16.69 0.99
C ASP A 18 -13.78 18.06 1.66
N SER A 19 -13.86 18.10 2.98
CA SER A 19 -13.63 19.32 3.78
C SER A 19 -12.19 19.51 4.23
N TYR A 20 -11.31 18.54 3.96
CA TYR A 20 -9.90 18.62 4.38
C TYR A 20 -9.08 19.41 3.38
N GLN A 21 -8.26 20.37 3.89
CA GLN A 21 -7.48 21.30 3.06
C GLN A 21 -5.99 20.96 2.97
N GLY A 22 -5.55 19.85 3.58
CA GLY A 22 -4.15 19.40 3.53
C GLY A 22 -3.92 18.37 2.43
N GLU A 23 -2.65 18.08 2.15
CA GLU A 23 -2.26 16.95 1.31
C GLU A 23 -2.50 15.64 2.05
N PHE A 24 -2.99 14.63 1.35
CA PHE A 24 -3.23 13.30 1.89
C PHE A 24 -3.18 12.23 0.79
N CYS A 25 -2.98 11.02 1.21
CA CYS A 25 -3.18 9.83 0.40
C CYS A 25 -4.04 8.81 1.15
N ILE A 26 -4.58 7.85 0.43
CA ILE A 26 -5.33 6.73 1.00
C ILE A 26 -4.59 5.45 0.68
N GLU A 27 -4.35 4.63 1.69
CA GLU A 27 -3.77 3.31 1.51
C GLU A 27 -4.63 2.21 2.12
N SER A 28 -4.60 1.03 1.53
CA SER A 28 -5.37 -0.12 2.00
C SER A 28 -4.75 -1.44 1.60
N PHE A 29 -4.89 -2.45 2.48
CA PHE A 29 -4.66 -3.85 2.13
C PHE A 29 -5.77 -4.42 1.23
N ASP A 30 -6.96 -3.82 1.25
CA ASP A 30 -8.09 -4.29 0.45
C ASP A 30 -8.12 -3.58 -0.91
N PRO A 31 -7.78 -4.27 -2.00
CA PRO A 31 -7.78 -3.68 -3.33
C PRO A 31 -9.17 -3.23 -3.79
N PHE A 32 -10.24 -3.85 -3.29
CA PHE A 32 -11.61 -3.44 -3.64
C PHE A 32 -11.96 -2.08 -3.04
N ALA A 33 -11.45 -1.77 -1.84
CA ALA A 33 -11.59 -0.44 -1.27
C ALA A 33 -10.91 0.62 -2.15
N LEU A 34 -9.70 0.35 -2.65
CA LEU A 34 -8.99 1.26 -3.56
C LEU A 34 -9.70 1.43 -4.90
N ILE A 35 -10.31 0.37 -5.45
CA ILE A 35 -11.14 0.44 -6.67
C ILE A 35 -12.35 1.35 -6.43
N ASP A 36 -13.01 1.24 -5.28
CA ASP A 36 -14.16 2.08 -4.96
C ASP A 36 -13.75 3.54 -4.75
N VAL A 37 -12.63 3.82 -4.07
CA VAL A 37 -12.06 5.18 -3.96
C VAL A 37 -11.73 5.73 -5.35
N LYS A 38 -11.08 4.95 -6.22
CA LYS A 38 -10.76 5.37 -7.60
C LYS A 38 -12.01 5.76 -8.41
N LYS A 39 -13.11 5.05 -8.23
CA LYS A 39 -14.37 5.36 -8.92
C LYS A 39 -15.06 6.61 -8.37
N LEU A 40 -14.95 6.85 -7.07
CA LEU A 40 -15.57 7.99 -6.39
C LEU A 40 -14.75 9.27 -6.56
N ARG A 41 -13.45 9.16 -6.40
CA ARG A 41 -12.50 10.28 -6.37
C ARG A 41 -11.17 9.85 -7.04
N PRO A 42 -11.13 9.87 -8.39
CA PRO A 42 -9.95 9.41 -9.15
C PRO A 42 -8.69 10.24 -8.90
N GLU A 43 -8.83 11.47 -8.45
CA GLU A 43 -7.73 12.41 -8.15
C GLU A 43 -6.99 12.12 -6.83
N ILE A 44 -7.58 11.33 -5.93
CA ILE A 44 -6.93 10.99 -4.65
C ILE A 44 -5.75 10.06 -4.91
N CYS A 45 -4.57 10.42 -4.40
CA CYS A 45 -3.39 9.56 -4.37
C CYS A 45 -3.67 8.27 -3.58
N ARG A 46 -3.41 7.10 -4.18
CA ARG A 46 -3.76 5.79 -3.60
C ARG A 46 -2.56 4.88 -3.53
N GLY A 47 -2.39 4.25 -2.37
CA GLY A 47 -1.37 3.25 -2.11
C GLY A 47 -1.96 1.86 -1.89
N GLN A 48 -1.36 0.85 -2.49
CA GLN A 48 -1.65 -0.55 -2.16
C GLN A 48 -0.73 -1.00 -1.05
N LEU A 49 -1.29 -1.28 0.14
CA LEU A 49 -0.56 -1.95 1.21
C LEU A 49 -0.42 -3.44 0.90
N SER A 50 0.78 -3.97 1.06
CA SER A 50 1.04 -5.39 0.90
C SER A 50 2.23 -5.87 1.74
N MET A 51 2.32 -7.19 1.90
CA MET A 51 3.40 -7.89 2.59
C MET A 51 3.44 -9.34 2.11
N ASN A 52 4.41 -10.10 2.55
CA ASN A 52 4.43 -11.54 2.29
C ASN A 52 3.46 -12.28 3.23
N PHE A 53 2.19 -12.41 2.81
CA PHE A 53 1.15 -13.09 3.58
C PHE A 53 1.40 -14.59 3.81
N GLU A 54 2.31 -15.21 3.08
CA GLU A 54 2.71 -16.61 3.30
C GLU A 54 3.50 -16.76 4.60
N LYS A 55 4.36 -15.81 4.91
CA LYS A 55 5.15 -15.81 6.14
C LYS A 55 4.29 -15.50 7.38
N ASP A 56 3.36 -14.57 7.26
CA ASP A 56 2.60 -14.04 8.40
C ASP A 56 1.36 -14.88 8.80
N LYS A 57 1.11 -16.03 8.15
CA LYS A 57 -0.03 -16.93 8.46
C LYS A 57 -1.34 -16.19 8.76
N ALA A 58 -1.55 -15.06 8.12
CA ALA A 58 -2.70 -14.18 8.35
C ALA A 58 -3.99 -14.90 7.98
N GLY A 59 -4.65 -15.64 8.83
CA GLY A 59 -5.97 -16.29 8.76
C GLY A 59 -6.79 -16.26 7.43
N LEU A 60 -6.13 -15.89 6.33
CA LEU A 60 -6.72 -15.79 5.00
C LEU A 60 -6.58 -17.12 4.26
N PRO A 61 -7.56 -17.50 3.43
CA PRO A 61 -7.45 -18.62 2.50
C PRO A 61 -6.20 -18.49 1.61
N TRP A 62 -5.54 -19.60 1.27
CA TRP A 62 -4.28 -19.63 0.53
C TRP A 62 -4.31 -18.81 -0.78
N TYR A 63 -5.41 -18.90 -1.54
CA TYR A 63 -5.56 -18.17 -2.79
C TYR A 63 -5.63 -16.65 -2.60
N LYS A 64 -6.24 -16.17 -1.50
CA LYS A 64 -6.26 -14.74 -1.16
C LYS A 64 -4.89 -14.23 -0.73
N ARG A 65 -4.14 -15.04 0.03
CA ARG A 65 -2.75 -14.74 0.39
C ARG A 65 -1.88 -14.62 -0.87
N PHE A 66 -2.03 -15.57 -1.79
CA PHE A 66 -1.31 -15.57 -3.05
C PHE A 66 -1.62 -14.33 -3.90
N ILE A 67 -2.88 -13.98 -4.08
CA ILE A 67 -3.31 -12.81 -4.86
C ILE A 67 -2.81 -11.50 -4.20
N ALA A 68 -3.00 -11.35 -2.90
CA ALA A 68 -2.64 -10.13 -2.17
C ALA A 68 -1.12 -9.95 -2.04
N GLY A 69 -0.39 -11.02 -1.71
CA GLY A 69 1.06 -11.00 -1.57
C GLY A 69 1.80 -10.77 -2.88
N ASN A 70 1.25 -11.23 -3.99
CA ASN A 70 1.82 -11.07 -5.32
C ASN A 70 1.30 -9.85 -6.10
N LEU A 71 0.55 -8.97 -5.45
CA LEU A 71 0.06 -7.72 -6.05
C LEU A 71 -0.68 -7.92 -7.38
N LEU A 72 -1.31 -9.09 -7.57
CA LEU A 72 -1.95 -9.47 -8.84
C LEU A 72 -3.14 -8.58 -9.22
N LEU A 73 -3.74 -7.87 -8.28
CA LEU A 73 -4.85 -6.96 -8.54
C LEU A 73 -4.41 -5.51 -8.83
N ASN A 74 -3.10 -5.23 -8.84
CA ASN A 74 -2.60 -3.88 -9.07
C ASN A 74 -2.96 -3.34 -10.46
N PHE A 75 -3.13 -4.21 -11.46
CA PHE A 75 -3.62 -3.77 -12.77
C PHE A 75 -5.06 -3.22 -12.74
N LEU A 76 -5.87 -3.60 -11.75
CA LEU A 76 -7.23 -3.08 -11.54
C LEU A 76 -7.24 -1.81 -10.66
N THR A 77 -6.44 -1.82 -9.60
CA THR A 77 -6.37 -0.68 -8.66
C THR A 77 -5.60 0.47 -9.25
N VAL A 78 -4.57 0.18 -10.07
CA VAL A 78 -3.62 1.16 -10.60
C VAL A 78 -3.20 2.14 -9.50
N PRO A 79 -2.50 1.65 -8.46
CA PRO A 79 -2.10 2.48 -7.35
C PRO A 79 -0.96 3.41 -7.78
N ASP A 80 -0.90 4.59 -7.17
CA ASP A 80 0.17 5.57 -7.39
C ASP A 80 1.47 5.12 -6.69
N PHE A 81 1.33 4.42 -5.55
CA PHE A 81 2.45 3.82 -4.82
C PHE A 81 2.09 2.46 -4.23
N ILE A 82 3.12 1.68 -3.91
CA ILE A 82 2.98 0.38 -3.24
C ILE A 82 3.70 0.47 -1.90
N ALA A 83 2.93 0.39 -0.81
CA ALA A 83 3.45 0.33 0.54
C ALA A 83 3.71 -1.14 0.91
N TYR A 84 4.97 -1.56 0.92
CA TYR A 84 5.37 -2.94 1.15
C TYR A 84 6.15 -3.10 2.46
N LYS A 85 6.00 -4.27 3.09
CA LYS A 85 6.74 -4.56 4.33
C LYS A 85 8.24 -4.65 4.03
N PHE A 86 9.05 -3.86 4.72
CA PHE A 86 10.49 -3.70 4.45
C PHE A 86 11.25 -5.03 4.46
N GLU A 87 10.99 -5.92 5.44
CA GLU A 87 11.66 -7.22 5.52
C GLU A 87 11.36 -8.15 4.32
N ASP A 88 10.29 -7.87 3.56
CA ASP A 88 9.85 -8.65 2.42
C ASP A 88 10.12 -7.97 1.06
N ARG A 89 10.80 -6.81 1.05
CA ARG A 89 11.06 -6.00 -0.15
C ARG A 89 11.84 -6.71 -1.27
N SER A 90 12.48 -7.82 -0.98
CA SER A 90 13.12 -8.67 -1.99
C SER A 90 12.12 -9.40 -2.89
N SER A 91 10.81 -9.23 -2.67
CA SER A 91 9.74 -9.85 -3.45
C SER A 91 9.88 -9.52 -4.93
N TYR A 92 9.88 -10.55 -5.76
CA TYR A 92 9.92 -10.41 -7.23
C TYR A 92 8.72 -9.62 -7.75
N CYS A 93 7.55 -9.81 -7.14
CA CYS A 93 6.33 -9.13 -7.55
C CYS A 93 6.37 -7.63 -7.29
N LEU A 94 6.90 -7.20 -6.13
CA LEU A 94 7.12 -5.78 -5.84
C LEU A 94 8.06 -5.16 -6.88
N ARG A 95 9.22 -5.78 -7.12
CA ARG A 95 10.19 -5.27 -8.10
C ARG A 95 9.63 -5.19 -9.51
N SER A 96 8.78 -6.14 -9.90
CA SER A 96 8.10 -6.11 -11.19
C SER A 96 7.11 -4.94 -11.28
N CYS A 97 6.33 -4.70 -10.23
CA CYS A 97 5.40 -3.56 -10.19
C CYS A 97 6.12 -2.21 -10.29
N VAL A 98 7.20 -2.04 -9.54
CA VAL A 98 8.00 -0.81 -9.57
C VAL A 98 8.64 -0.60 -10.95
N ARG A 99 9.23 -1.65 -11.54
CA ARG A 99 9.96 -1.54 -12.82
C ARG A 99 9.03 -1.43 -14.03
N VAL A 100 7.93 -2.17 -14.05
CA VAL A 100 7.05 -2.27 -15.24
C VAL A 100 6.00 -1.17 -15.25
N TRP A 101 5.44 -0.85 -14.08
CA TRP A 101 4.35 0.13 -13.97
C TRP A 101 4.78 1.47 -13.38
N GLY A 102 6.04 1.59 -12.96
CA GLY A 102 6.57 2.84 -12.42
C GLY A 102 5.94 3.26 -11.10
N ALA A 103 5.34 2.32 -10.35
CA ALA A 103 4.77 2.61 -9.04
C ALA A 103 5.88 3.00 -8.06
N GLN A 104 5.65 4.05 -7.25
CA GLN A 104 6.58 4.42 -6.19
C GLN A 104 6.61 3.35 -5.11
N GLU A 105 7.80 2.90 -4.72
CA GLU A 105 8.00 2.00 -3.58
C GLU A 105 7.97 2.82 -2.29
N VAL A 106 7.18 2.36 -1.31
CA VAL A 106 7.09 2.90 0.04
C VAL A 106 7.29 1.74 1.00
N ASP A 107 8.27 1.81 1.88
CA ASP A 107 8.62 0.70 2.76
C ASP A 107 8.18 0.95 4.20
N TRP A 108 7.47 -0.04 4.80
CA TRP A 108 7.00 0.00 6.19
C TRP A 108 7.31 -1.31 6.93
N THR A 109 7.53 -1.38 8.18
CA THR A 109 7.82 -0.28 9.10
C THR A 109 9.30 -0.29 9.41
N ILE A 110 9.97 0.79 9.11
CA ILE A 110 11.42 0.93 9.32
C ILE A 110 11.66 1.35 10.76
N ARG A 111 12.60 0.70 11.44
CA ARG A 111 12.88 0.87 12.86
C ARG A 111 14.32 1.24 13.18
N THR A 112 15.17 1.28 12.17
CA THR A 112 16.60 1.66 12.33
C THR A 112 16.98 2.66 11.25
N LYS A 113 17.99 3.49 11.56
CA LYS A 113 18.55 4.45 10.62
C LYS A 113 19.23 3.76 9.44
N GLU A 114 19.85 2.60 9.67
CA GLU A 114 20.50 1.81 8.63
C GLU A 114 19.49 1.31 7.60
N ASP A 115 18.34 0.79 8.05
CA ASP A 115 17.27 0.34 7.17
C ASP A 115 16.64 1.51 6.39
N MET A 116 16.52 2.68 7.04
CA MET A 116 16.05 3.89 6.38
C MET A 116 16.96 4.29 5.22
N LEU A 117 18.26 4.37 5.47
CA LEU A 117 19.26 4.70 4.45
C LEU A 117 19.29 3.63 3.32
N ALA A 118 19.11 2.36 3.67
CA ALA A 118 19.01 1.29 2.67
C ALA A 118 17.76 1.39 1.81
N CYS A 119 16.63 1.80 2.39
CA CYS A 119 15.39 2.06 1.65
C CYS A 119 15.58 3.23 0.68
N GLU A 120 16.08 4.37 1.16
CA GLU A 120 16.31 5.57 0.36
C GLU A 120 17.32 5.33 -0.78
N ALA A 121 18.42 4.64 -0.49
CA ALA A 121 19.43 4.27 -1.49
C ALA A 121 18.86 3.40 -2.63
N ALA A 122 17.78 2.67 -2.35
CA ALA A 122 17.07 1.88 -3.36
C ALA A 122 15.95 2.67 -4.08
N GLY A 123 15.74 3.94 -3.73
CA GLY A 123 14.70 4.81 -4.30
C GLY A 123 13.32 4.64 -3.65
N GLY A 124 13.24 3.96 -2.50
CA GLY A 124 12.04 3.83 -1.70
C GLY A 124 11.79 5.04 -0.79
N ILE A 125 10.55 5.21 -0.37
CA ILE A 125 10.16 6.19 0.67
C ILE A 125 9.95 5.45 1.99
N PRO A 126 10.70 5.78 3.06
CA PRO A 126 10.59 5.08 4.33
C PRO A 126 9.42 5.57 5.18
N ILE A 127 8.58 4.65 5.67
CA ILE A 127 7.67 4.88 6.79
C ILE A 127 8.33 4.30 8.03
N PHE A 128 8.75 5.14 8.96
CA PHE A 128 9.53 4.77 10.12
C PHE A 128 8.83 5.05 11.46
N GLU A 129 9.26 4.33 12.50
CA GLU A 129 8.79 4.54 13.86
C GLU A 129 9.93 4.34 14.88
N ARG A 130 9.81 4.96 16.06
CA ARG A 130 10.61 4.71 17.26
C ARG A 130 12.07 5.16 17.19
N PHE A 131 12.46 5.96 16.24
CA PHE A 131 13.77 6.61 16.19
C PHE A 131 13.67 7.99 15.56
N ASP A 132 14.65 8.84 15.83
CA ASP A 132 14.78 10.16 15.20
C ASP A 132 15.65 10.01 13.92
N PRO A 133 15.11 10.29 12.73
CA PRO A 133 15.87 10.18 11.49
C PRO A 133 17.01 11.20 11.39
N GLU A 134 16.90 12.33 12.13
CA GLU A 134 17.89 13.42 12.11
C GLU A 134 18.97 13.28 13.20
N ALA A 135 18.79 12.31 14.14
CA ALA A 135 19.73 12.09 15.24
C ALA A 135 21.00 11.35 14.80
#